data_222c34ed516808c6c989f8114158daaa
#
_entry.id   222c34ed516808c6c989f8114158daaa
#
_cell.length_a   1.000
_cell.length_b   1.000
_cell.length_c   1.000
_cell.angle_alpha   90.00
_cell.angle_beta   90.00
_cell.angle_gamma   90.00
#
_symmetry.space_group_name_H-M   'P 1'
#
loop_
_entity.id
_entity.type
_entity.pdbx_description
1 polymer ?
#
loop_
_entity_poly.entity_id
_entity_poly.type
_entity_poly.pdbx_seq_one_letter_code
_entity_poly.pdbx_strand_id
1 'polypeptide(L)'
;MAACVSSSQSPFLLSRDFFRTSREKPTSLSWSSSFPNVNLSINSISSPSNPTVSKEFIVQAAWTRRSRGEAAKKPNRKSWGQRTDMYMRPFLLNIFFSKRYVHAKVMHRGTSKVISVATTNAKDLRNTLPSLTDDNACRVIGKLIAERSKEADVFAMAYEPQKNERIEGKLGIVIDTIKENGIIFGGSLLVGGLLMWVGD
;
A
#
# COMPACT_ATOMS: atom_id res chain seq x y z
N MET A 1 -14.35 40.39 55.00
CA MET A 1 -13.98 41.35 53.95
C MET A 1 -13.76 40.53 52.67
N ALA A 2 -14.71 40.56 51.77
CA ALA A 2 -14.70 39.79 50.53
C ALA A 2 -14.30 40.75 49.41
N ALA A 3 -13.25 40.46 48.67
CA ALA A 3 -12.84 41.19 47.51
C ALA A 3 -13.26 40.40 46.26
N CYS A 4 -14.30 40.94 45.57
CA CYS A 4 -14.69 40.52 44.22
C CYS A 4 -13.67 41.04 43.23
N VAL A 5 -13.09 40.08 42.46
CA VAL A 5 -12.33 40.40 41.23
C VAL A 5 -13.25 40.12 40.05
N SER A 6 -13.72 41.18 39.40
CA SER A 6 -14.47 41.10 38.16
C SER A 6 -13.53 40.89 36.98
N SER A 7 -13.65 39.74 36.31
CA SER A 7 -12.98 39.48 35.03
C SER A 7 -13.82 40.03 33.87
N SER A 8 -13.31 41.01 33.18
CA SER A 8 -13.86 41.54 31.94
C SER A 8 -13.63 40.57 30.78
N GLN A 9 -14.71 40.02 30.28
CA GLN A 9 -14.72 39.25 29.01
C GLN A 9 -14.77 40.22 27.84
N SER A 10 -13.78 40.21 26.98
CA SER A 10 -13.83 40.85 25.67
C SER A 10 -14.38 39.88 24.63
N PRO A 11 -15.39 40.24 23.85
CA PRO A 11 -15.89 39.39 22.76
C PRO A 11 -15.01 39.55 21.53
N PHE A 12 -14.23 38.54 21.21
CA PHE A 12 -13.61 38.44 19.88
C PHE A 12 -14.71 38.06 18.88
N LEU A 13 -15.18 39.06 18.14
CA LEU A 13 -15.95 38.84 16.92
C LEU A 13 -15.02 38.30 15.83
N LEU A 14 -15.00 37.01 15.68
CA LEU A 14 -14.42 36.34 14.52
C LEU A 14 -15.40 36.51 13.35
N SER A 15 -15.10 37.44 12.46
CA SER A 15 -15.78 37.59 11.18
C SER A 15 -15.51 36.32 10.33
N ARG A 16 -16.60 35.64 10.03
CA ARG A 16 -16.69 34.34 9.38
C ARG A 16 -16.75 34.43 7.86
N ASP A 17 -16.21 35.52 7.25
CA ASP A 17 -16.40 35.83 5.84
C ASP A 17 -15.12 35.80 4.98
N PHE A 18 -14.16 34.99 5.33
CA PHE A 18 -13.02 34.75 4.44
C PHE A 18 -12.96 33.29 4.08
N PHE A 19 -13.28 32.94 2.86
CA PHE A 19 -13.18 31.70 2.08
C PHE A 19 -14.51 31.21 1.52
N ARG A 20 -15.26 32.10 0.88
CA ARG A 20 -16.19 31.67 -0.15
C ARG A 20 -15.57 31.92 -1.52
N THR A 21 -14.50 31.22 -1.85
CA THR A 21 -14.10 31.06 -3.25
C THR A 21 -15.13 30.14 -3.91
N SER A 22 -16.07 30.78 -4.60
CA SER A 22 -16.93 30.08 -5.55
C SER A 22 -16.02 29.39 -6.57
N ARG A 23 -15.89 28.09 -6.42
CA ARG A 23 -15.25 27.23 -7.41
C ARG A 23 -16.20 27.17 -8.58
N GLU A 24 -16.12 28.13 -9.48
CA GLU A 24 -16.78 28.04 -10.78
C GLU A 24 -16.21 26.81 -11.48
N LYS A 25 -17.11 25.84 -11.75
CA LYS A 25 -16.78 24.68 -12.54
C LYS A 25 -16.39 25.17 -13.93
N PRO A 26 -15.23 24.82 -14.48
CA PRO A 26 -14.91 25.18 -15.84
C PRO A 26 -15.97 24.54 -16.73
N THR A 27 -16.81 25.38 -17.31
CA THR A 27 -17.72 24.99 -18.37
C THR A 27 -16.87 24.49 -19.52
N SER A 28 -17.08 23.23 -19.88
CA SER A 28 -16.56 22.52 -21.05
C SER A 28 -15.56 23.28 -21.92
N LEU A 29 -14.28 22.91 -21.80
CA LEU A 29 -13.26 23.30 -22.78
C LEU A 29 -13.69 22.71 -24.14
N SER A 30 -14.33 23.54 -24.99
CA SER A 30 -14.56 23.14 -26.36
C SER A 30 -13.23 23.19 -27.11
N TRP A 31 -12.74 22.05 -27.49
CA TRP A 31 -11.49 21.88 -28.24
C TRP A 31 -11.56 22.45 -29.67
N SER A 32 -12.72 22.94 -30.09
CA SER A 32 -12.96 23.44 -31.44
C SER A 32 -12.35 24.81 -31.76
N SER A 33 -11.90 25.57 -30.76
CA SER A 33 -11.39 26.93 -30.99
C SER A 33 -9.87 27.05 -31.16
N SER A 34 -9.11 25.96 -30.98
CA SER A 34 -7.64 26.01 -31.01
C SER A 34 -7.01 25.52 -32.32
N PHE A 35 -7.78 25.02 -33.26
CA PHE A 35 -7.24 24.58 -34.54
C PHE A 35 -7.54 25.61 -35.63
N PRO A 36 -6.52 26.08 -36.40
CA PRO A 36 -6.77 26.90 -37.57
C PRO A 36 -7.62 26.08 -38.56
N ASN A 37 -8.66 26.69 -39.11
CA ASN A 37 -9.50 26.09 -40.16
C ASN A 37 -8.62 25.69 -41.34
N VAL A 38 -8.25 24.43 -41.40
CA VAL A 38 -7.59 23.85 -42.56
C VAL A 38 -8.72 23.47 -43.53
N ASN A 39 -9.00 24.36 -44.48
CA ASN A 39 -9.87 24.04 -45.63
C ASN A 39 -9.17 23.04 -46.53
N LEU A 40 -9.37 21.77 -46.28
CA LEU A 40 -9.01 20.69 -47.21
C LEU A 40 -10.02 20.70 -48.35
N SER A 41 -9.72 21.45 -49.42
CA SER A 41 -10.43 21.30 -50.69
C SER A 41 -10.11 19.93 -51.29
N ILE A 42 -11.01 19.00 -51.12
CA ILE A 42 -10.93 17.69 -51.79
C ILE A 42 -11.32 17.92 -53.25
N ASN A 43 -10.35 18.03 -54.13
CA ASN A 43 -10.59 17.94 -55.54
C ASN A 43 -11.19 16.57 -55.85
N SER A 44 -12.47 16.56 -56.16
CA SER A 44 -13.18 15.34 -56.60
C SER A 44 -12.62 14.91 -57.94
N ILE A 45 -11.69 13.97 -57.95
CA ILE A 45 -11.32 13.21 -59.11
C ILE A 45 -12.44 12.22 -59.35
N SER A 46 -13.18 12.47 -60.43
CA SER A 46 -14.20 11.55 -60.94
C SER A 46 -13.51 10.26 -61.39
N SER A 47 -13.59 9.21 -60.64
CA SER A 47 -13.14 7.88 -61.02
C SER A 47 -14.25 7.10 -61.73
N PRO A 48 -13.92 6.30 -62.78
CA PRO A 48 -14.87 5.53 -63.52
C PRO A 48 -15.49 4.43 -62.68
N SER A 49 -16.78 4.22 -62.91
CA SER A 49 -17.64 3.25 -62.23
C SER A 49 -17.23 1.80 -62.49
N ASN A 50 -16.57 1.21 -61.47
CA ASN A 50 -16.58 -0.24 -61.31
C ASN A 50 -17.24 -0.54 -59.95
N PRO A 51 -18.23 -1.42 -59.88
CA PRO A 51 -18.84 -1.82 -58.63
C PRO A 51 -17.98 -2.87 -57.93
N THR A 52 -16.83 -2.45 -57.45
CA THR A 52 -16.05 -3.25 -56.49
C THR A 52 -16.43 -2.80 -55.11
N VAL A 53 -16.99 -3.73 -54.35
CA VAL A 53 -17.33 -3.67 -52.96
C VAL A 53 -16.35 -2.78 -52.21
N SER A 54 -16.77 -1.59 -51.83
CA SER A 54 -16.00 -0.71 -50.94
C SER A 54 -15.89 -1.39 -49.60
N LYS A 55 -14.77 -2.10 -49.40
CA LYS A 55 -14.36 -2.48 -48.02
C LYS A 55 -14.11 -1.15 -47.31
N GLU A 56 -15.05 -0.73 -46.51
CA GLU A 56 -14.85 0.35 -45.59
C GLU A 56 -13.66 -0.02 -44.70
N PHE A 57 -12.53 0.59 -44.99
CA PHE A 57 -11.35 0.45 -44.16
C PHE A 57 -11.62 1.21 -42.85
N ILE A 58 -12.23 0.53 -41.89
CA ILE A 58 -12.31 1.06 -40.55
C ILE A 58 -10.91 1.07 -39.98
N VAL A 59 -10.27 2.24 -39.99
CA VAL A 59 -8.99 2.45 -39.36
C VAL A 59 -9.19 2.36 -37.83
N GLN A 60 -9.09 1.14 -37.32
CA GLN A 60 -9.08 0.96 -35.88
C GLN A 60 -7.73 1.39 -35.35
N ALA A 61 -7.73 2.39 -34.46
CA ALA A 61 -6.51 2.87 -33.84
C ALA A 61 -5.74 1.72 -33.15
N ALA A 62 -4.41 1.73 -33.26
CA ALA A 62 -3.56 0.64 -32.79
C ALA A 62 -3.71 0.34 -31.27
N TRP A 63 -4.17 1.29 -30.48
CA TRP A 63 -4.43 1.11 -29.04
C TRP A 63 -5.63 0.19 -28.74
N THR A 64 -6.61 0.07 -29.64
CA THR A 64 -7.73 -0.86 -29.45
C THR A 64 -7.29 -2.33 -29.48
N ARG A 65 -6.19 -2.64 -30.16
CA ARG A 65 -5.59 -3.98 -30.13
C ARG A 65 -5.00 -4.32 -28.77
N ARG A 66 -4.41 -3.35 -28.07
CA ARG A 66 -3.89 -3.56 -26.70
C ARG A 66 -5.02 -3.80 -25.72
N SER A 67 -6.06 -3.00 -25.75
CA SER A 67 -7.21 -3.18 -24.87
C SER A 67 -7.91 -4.53 -25.05
N ARG A 68 -8.03 -4.99 -26.30
CA ARG A 68 -8.58 -6.32 -26.58
C ARG A 68 -7.63 -7.44 -26.11
N GLY A 69 -6.32 -7.26 -26.24
CA GLY A 69 -5.33 -8.21 -25.72
C GLY A 69 -5.29 -8.27 -24.20
N GLU A 70 -5.50 -7.14 -23.53
CA GLU A 70 -5.59 -7.08 -22.06
C GLU A 70 -6.89 -7.65 -21.53
N ALA A 71 -8.03 -7.37 -22.17
CA ALA A 71 -9.32 -7.95 -21.82
C ALA A 71 -9.36 -9.48 -22.02
N ALA A 72 -8.60 -10.00 -22.99
CA ALA A 72 -8.50 -11.44 -23.24
C ALA A 72 -7.54 -12.16 -22.26
N LYS A 73 -6.68 -11.43 -21.54
CA LYS A 73 -5.83 -12.03 -20.51
C LYS A 73 -6.70 -12.45 -19.34
N LYS A 74 -6.91 -13.75 -19.22
CA LYS A 74 -7.54 -14.32 -18.02
C LYS A 74 -6.72 -13.90 -16.79
N PRO A 75 -7.36 -13.39 -15.73
CA PRO A 75 -6.64 -13.05 -14.51
C PRO A 75 -5.86 -14.27 -14.03
N ASN A 76 -4.59 -14.09 -13.67
CA ASN A 76 -3.76 -15.16 -13.15
C ASN A 76 -4.47 -15.80 -11.96
N ARG A 77 -4.89 -17.05 -12.11
CA ARG A 77 -5.48 -17.81 -11.00
C ARG A 77 -4.38 -18.12 -10.00
N LYS A 78 -4.60 -17.74 -8.77
CA LYS A 78 -3.71 -18.13 -7.67
C LYS A 78 -3.64 -19.66 -7.61
N SER A 79 -2.44 -20.20 -7.40
CA SER A 79 -2.25 -21.63 -7.22
C SER A 79 -3.01 -22.14 -5.99
N TRP A 80 -3.20 -23.46 -5.88
CA TRP A 80 -3.84 -24.05 -4.70
C TRP A 80 -3.14 -23.65 -3.41
N GLY A 81 -1.80 -23.76 -3.35
CA GLY A 81 -1.02 -23.35 -2.19
C GLY A 81 -1.22 -21.89 -1.82
N GLN A 82 -1.20 -20.98 -2.78
CA GLN A 82 -1.46 -19.56 -2.51
C GLN A 82 -2.88 -19.29 -1.98
N ARG A 83 -3.86 -20.07 -2.39
CA ARG A 83 -5.23 -19.96 -1.88
C ARG A 83 -5.36 -20.50 -0.46
N THR A 84 -4.79 -21.68 -0.19
CA THR A 84 -4.81 -22.25 1.15
C THR A 84 -4.08 -21.38 2.15
N ASP A 85 -2.92 -20.82 1.80
CA ASP A 85 -2.15 -19.93 2.67
C ASP A 85 -2.91 -18.65 3.04
N MET A 86 -3.77 -18.15 2.15
CA MET A 86 -4.60 -16.97 2.46
C MET A 86 -5.60 -17.23 3.59
N TYR A 87 -6.10 -18.45 3.71
CA TYR A 87 -7.08 -18.83 4.75
C TYR A 87 -6.40 -19.36 6.01
N MET A 88 -5.39 -20.20 5.85
CA MET A 88 -4.71 -20.85 6.98
C MET A 88 -3.75 -19.88 7.71
N ARG A 89 -3.14 -18.97 6.96
CA ARG A 89 -2.15 -18.01 7.47
C ARG A 89 -2.47 -16.61 6.96
N PRO A 90 -3.55 -15.99 7.45
CA PRO A 90 -4.03 -14.73 6.92
C PRO A 90 -3.08 -13.57 7.18
N PHE A 91 -2.31 -13.60 8.26
CA PHE A 91 -1.42 -12.51 8.66
C PHE A 91 0.02 -12.84 8.34
N LEU A 92 0.68 -11.93 7.63
CA LEU A 92 2.07 -12.05 7.23
C LEU A 92 2.89 -10.94 7.87
N LEU A 93 3.93 -11.33 8.60
CA LEU A 93 4.92 -10.41 9.13
C LEU A 93 6.00 -10.16 8.06
N ASN A 94 6.23 -8.91 7.72
CA ASN A 94 7.32 -8.47 6.87
C ASN A 94 8.26 -7.59 7.67
N ILE A 95 9.53 -7.96 7.73
CA ILE A 95 10.58 -7.21 8.40
C ILE A 95 11.57 -6.73 7.34
N PHE A 96 11.93 -5.47 7.40
CA PHE A 96 12.86 -4.86 6.48
C PHE A 96 13.96 -4.13 7.24
N PHE A 97 15.19 -4.54 7.01
CA PHE A 97 16.39 -3.93 7.57
C PHE A 97 17.02 -2.98 6.55
N SER A 98 16.97 -1.69 6.85
CA SER A 98 17.72 -0.68 6.11
C SER A 98 19.05 -0.38 6.82
N LYS A 99 19.98 0.27 6.13
CA LYS A 99 21.22 0.77 6.73
C LYS A 99 20.98 1.77 7.86
N ARG A 100 19.82 2.44 7.89
CA ARG A 100 19.51 3.53 8.84
C ARG A 100 18.41 3.20 9.82
N TYR A 101 17.54 2.25 9.55
CA TYR A 101 16.38 1.94 10.39
C TYR A 101 15.88 0.52 10.16
N VAL A 102 15.12 0.03 11.12
CA VAL A 102 14.39 -1.24 11.05
C VAL A 102 12.90 -0.93 10.90
N HIS A 103 12.23 -1.67 10.02
CA HIS A 103 10.81 -1.52 9.76
C HIS A 103 10.13 -2.89 9.78
N ALA A 104 9.10 -3.04 10.61
CA ALA A 104 8.27 -4.23 10.68
C ALA A 104 6.81 -3.87 10.39
N LYS A 105 6.13 -4.70 9.62
CA LYS A 105 4.71 -4.53 9.31
C LYS A 105 4.00 -5.87 9.26
N VAL A 106 2.78 -5.90 9.76
CA VAL A 106 1.88 -7.04 9.65
C VAL A 106 0.83 -6.74 8.60
N MET A 107 0.68 -7.62 7.64
CA MET A 107 -0.24 -7.48 6.52
C MET A 107 -1.21 -8.66 6.46
N HIS A 108 -2.45 -8.38 6.08
CA HIS A 108 -3.41 -9.42 5.75
C HIS A 108 -3.23 -9.88 4.30
N ARG A 109 -2.95 -11.17 4.08
CA ARG A 109 -2.66 -11.72 2.73
C ARG A 109 -3.79 -11.56 1.73
N GLY A 110 -5.03 -11.76 2.17
CA GLY A 110 -6.20 -11.70 1.29
C GLY A 110 -6.49 -10.31 0.75
N THR A 111 -6.44 -9.31 1.62
CA THR A 111 -6.80 -7.93 1.29
C THR A 111 -5.61 -7.03 1.04
N SER A 112 -4.38 -7.51 1.30
CA SER A 112 -3.14 -6.71 1.25
C SER A 112 -3.17 -5.46 2.15
N LYS A 113 -4.09 -5.41 3.11
CA LYS A 113 -4.16 -4.32 4.08
C LYS A 113 -3.07 -4.47 5.13
N VAL A 114 -2.44 -3.36 5.48
CA VAL A 114 -1.51 -3.29 6.60
C VAL A 114 -2.31 -3.09 7.88
N ILE A 115 -2.08 -3.95 8.88
CA ILE A 115 -2.80 -3.96 10.16
C ILE A 115 -1.99 -3.22 11.21
N SER A 116 -0.75 -3.60 11.40
CA SER A 116 0.16 -2.98 12.35
C SER A 116 1.51 -2.67 11.72
N VAL A 117 2.12 -1.58 12.16
CA VAL A 117 3.42 -1.10 11.67
C VAL A 117 4.25 -0.63 12.85
N ALA A 118 5.52 -1.02 12.89
CA ALA A 118 6.50 -0.47 13.82
C ALA A 118 7.78 -0.13 13.05
N THR A 119 8.36 1.03 13.30
CA THR A 119 9.61 1.46 12.69
C THR A 119 10.46 2.22 13.68
N THR A 120 11.76 1.98 13.70
CA THR A 120 12.71 2.75 14.54
C THR A 120 12.83 4.20 14.09
N ASN A 121 12.41 4.53 12.87
CA ASN A 121 12.43 5.90 12.37
C ASN A 121 11.23 6.75 12.86
N ALA A 122 10.32 6.21 13.68
CA ALA A 122 9.26 6.97 14.31
C ALA A 122 9.86 8.07 15.20
N LYS A 123 9.21 9.22 15.27
CA LYS A 123 9.72 10.39 16.04
C LYS A 123 10.04 10.04 17.49
N ASP A 124 9.20 9.23 18.12
CA ASP A 124 9.32 8.82 19.52
C ASP A 124 10.55 7.93 19.74
N LEU A 125 10.77 6.96 18.86
CA LEU A 125 11.88 6.02 18.97
C LEU A 125 13.20 6.60 18.50
N ARG A 126 13.17 7.50 17.54
CA ARG A 126 14.37 8.14 17.00
C ARG A 126 15.12 8.97 18.02
N ASN A 127 14.39 9.57 18.97
CA ASN A 127 14.98 10.39 20.03
C ASN A 127 15.37 9.59 21.27
N THR A 128 14.74 8.43 21.48
CA THR A 128 14.97 7.59 22.67
C THR A 128 16.06 6.54 22.46
N LEU A 129 16.25 6.08 21.22
CA LEU A 129 17.21 5.04 20.91
C LEU A 129 18.58 5.63 20.55
N PRO A 130 19.68 5.14 21.14
CA PRO A 130 21.04 5.57 20.80
C PRO A 130 21.40 5.15 19.37
N SER A 131 20.91 4.01 18.93
CA SER A 131 21.09 3.47 17.58
C SER A 131 19.78 2.88 17.06
N LEU A 132 19.48 3.13 15.78
CA LEU A 132 18.22 2.72 15.14
C LEU A 132 18.30 1.31 14.51
N THR A 133 19.47 0.68 14.52
CA THR A 133 19.71 -0.61 13.84
C THR A 133 20.34 -1.66 14.74
N ASP A 134 20.50 -1.39 16.02
CA ASP A 134 21.09 -2.29 16.99
C ASP A 134 20.10 -3.37 17.47
N ASP A 135 20.63 -4.35 18.18
CA ASP A 135 19.85 -5.44 18.76
C ASP A 135 18.78 -4.94 19.74
N ASN A 136 19.10 -3.87 20.50
CA ASN A 136 18.12 -3.22 21.37
C ASN A 136 16.97 -2.59 20.56
N ALA A 137 17.30 -1.94 19.45
CA ALA A 137 16.28 -1.40 18.54
C ALA A 137 15.39 -2.52 17.96
N CYS A 138 15.98 -3.68 17.64
CA CYS A 138 15.24 -4.87 17.17
C CYS A 138 14.29 -5.39 18.25
N ARG A 139 14.71 -5.45 19.53
CA ARG A 139 13.83 -5.85 20.65
C ARG A 139 12.68 -4.87 20.86
N VAL A 140 12.96 -3.57 20.79
CA VAL A 140 11.92 -2.54 20.92
C VAL A 140 10.88 -2.66 19.79
N ILE A 141 11.33 -2.85 18.55
CA ILE A 141 10.43 -3.08 17.41
C ILE A 141 9.62 -4.36 17.58
N GLY A 142 10.24 -5.45 18.04
CA GLY A 142 9.55 -6.70 18.33
C GLY A 142 8.42 -6.52 19.35
N LYS A 143 8.67 -5.81 20.45
CA LYS A 143 7.66 -5.49 21.46
C LYS A 143 6.52 -4.65 20.89
N LEU A 144 6.84 -3.55 20.22
CA LEU A 144 5.84 -2.63 19.67
C LEU A 144 4.96 -3.30 18.60
N ILE A 145 5.55 -4.12 17.73
CA ILE A 145 4.74 -4.82 16.72
C ILE A 145 3.82 -5.85 17.37
N ALA A 146 4.29 -6.52 18.43
CA ALA A 146 3.50 -7.46 19.19
C ALA A 146 2.32 -6.80 19.92
N GLU A 147 2.57 -5.68 20.60
CA GLU A 147 1.54 -4.88 21.27
C GLU A 147 0.47 -4.41 20.27
N ARG A 148 0.89 -3.74 19.20
CA ARG A 148 -0.04 -3.25 18.16
C ARG A 148 -0.79 -4.35 17.44
N SER A 149 -0.19 -5.53 17.30
CA SER A 149 -0.87 -6.68 16.71
C SER A 149 -1.94 -7.24 17.64
N LYS A 150 -1.67 -7.29 18.95
CA LYS A 150 -2.66 -7.69 19.96
C LYS A 150 -3.82 -6.69 20.05
N GLU A 151 -3.55 -5.39 19.97
CA GLU A 151 -4.58 -4.34 19.89
C GLU A 151 -5.49 -4.49 18.66
N ALA A 152 -4.96 -5.09 17.60
CA ALA A 152 -5.71 -5.40 16.37
C ALA A 152 -6.27 -6.83 16.35
N ASP A 153 -6.33 -7.53 17.49
CA ASP A 153 -6.81 -8.91 17.63
C ASP A 153 -6.05 -9.94 16.78
N VAL A 154 -4.76 -9.69 16.51
CA VAL A 154 -3.89 -10.60 15.77
C VAL A 154 -2.97 -11.33 16.75
N PHE A 155 -3.30 -12.57 17.09
CA PHE A 155 -2.52 -13.41 18.01
C PHE A 155 -1.63 -14.43 17.29
N ALA A 156 -1.86 -14.64 16.01
CA ALA A 156 -1.06 -15.55 15.20
C ALA A 156 -0.65 -14.90 13.89
N MET A 157 0.62 -15.07 13.50
CA MET A 157 1.14 -14.55 12.24
C MET A 157 2.12 -15.53 11.60
N ALA A 158 2.35 -15.42 10.31
CA ALA A 158 3.33 -16.19 9.58
C ALA A 158 4.51 -15.28 9.19
N TYR A 159 5.69 -15.82 9.22
CA TYR A 159 6.87 -15.19 8.64
C TYR A 159 7.37 -16.04 7.47
N GLU A 160 7.56 -15.41 6.31
CA GLU A 160 8.13 -16.06 5.13
C GLU A 160 9.50 -15.43 4.85
N PRO A 161 10.58 -16.18 5.10
CA PRO A 161 11.92 -15.68 4.78
C PRO A 161 12.05 -15.47 3.28
N GLN A 162 12.75 -14.43 2.88
CA GLN A 162 13.08 -14.21 1.48
C GLN A 162 14.07 -15.26 1.00
N LYS A 163 14.18 -15.42 -0.32
CA LYS A 163 15.12 -16.35 -0.91
C LYS A 163 16.54 -16.02 -0.45
N ASN A 164 17.21 -16.97 0.20
CA ASN A 164 18.53 -16.84 0.82
C ASN A 164 18.59 -16.04 2.13
N GLU A 165 17.48 -15.69 2.74
CA GLU A 165 17.45 -15.04 4.04
C GLU A 165 17.50 -16.11 5.14
N ARG A 166 18.45 -15.98 6.07
CA ARG A 166 18.55 -16.83 7.26
C ARG A 166 17.87 -16.14 8.44
N ILE A 167 17.14 -16.94 9.23
CA ILE A 167 16.49 -16.45 10.44
C ILE A 167 17.52 -16.45 11.58
N GLU A 168 18.54 -15.61 11.48
CA GLU A 168 19.63 -15.51 12.44
C GLU A 168 19.91 -14.03 12.74
N GLY A 169 20.63 -13.77 13.83
CA GLY A 169 21.03 -12.41 14.23
C GLY A 169 19.84 -11.48 14.51
N LYS A 170 19.84 -10.29 13.94
CA LYS A 170 18.83 -9.24 14.19
C LYS A 170 17.41 -9.69 13.87
N LEU A 171 17.24 -10.47 12.82
CA LEU A 171 15.94 -11.01 12.44
C LEU A 171 15.44 -12.01 13.49
N GLY A 172 16.30 -12.92 13.95
CA GLY A 172 15.99 -13.85 15.02
C GLY A 172 15.55 -13.12 16.29
N ILE A 173 16.28 -12.09 16.69
CA ILE A 173 15.95 -11.26 17.87
C ILE A 173 14.54 -10.66 17.77
N VAL A 174 14.16 -10.11 16.61
CA VAL A 174 12.81 -9.56 16.43
C VAL A 174 11.76 -10.65 16.56
N ILE A 175 11.95 -11.80 15.88
CA ILE A 175 11.00 -12.91 15.90
C ILE A 175 10.87 -13.49 17.30
N ASP A 176 11.98 -13.72 17.99
CA ASP A 176 11.99 -14.28 19.35
C ASP A 176 11.32 -13.30 20.35
N THR A 177 11.60 -12.01 20.24
CA THR A 177 10.90 -11.00 21.05
C THR A 177 9.39 -10.99 20.80
N ILE A 178 8.94 -11.18 19.57
CA ILE A 178 7.50 -11.27 19.25
C ILE A 178 6.89 -12.52 19.86
N LYS A 179 7.60 -13.67 19.83
CA LYS A 179 7.17 -14.92 20.48
C LYS A 179 7.08 -14.76 22.00
N GLU A 180 8.10 -14.16 22.63
CA GLU A 180 8.11 -13.86 24.06
C GLU A 180 6.91 -13.02 24.49
N ASN A 181 6.45 -12.13 23.62
CA ASN A 181 5.23 -11.36 23.83
C ASN A 181 3.94 -12.16 23.53
N GLY A 182 3.99 -13.46 23.33
CA GLY A 182 2.83 -14.33 23.23
C GLY A 182 2.13 -14.34 21.88
N ILE A 183 2.82 -14.01 20.80
CA ILE A 183 2.31 -14.17 19.44
C ILE A 183 2.79 -15.49 18.86
N ILE A 184 1.88 -16.28 18.31
CA ILE A 184 2.16 -17.59 17.76
C ILE A 184 2.57 -17.45 16.30
N PHE A 185 3.68 -18.07 15.92
CA PHE A 185 4.08 -18.18 14.52
C PHE A 185 3.53 -19.45 13.90
N GLY A 186 2.57 -19.34 13.00
CA GLY A 186 2.06 -20.45 12.21
C GLY A 186 2.90 -20.66 10.94
N GLY A 187 3.66 -21.74 10.88
CA GLY A 187 4.43 -22.12 9.71
C GLY A 187 5.74 -22.79 10.08
N SER A 188 6.24 -23.67 9.22
CA SER A 188 7.57 -24.25 9.37
C SER A 188 8.63 -23.14 9.28
N LEU A 189 9.10 -22.69 10.41
CA LEU A 189 10.36 -21.97 10.48
C LEU A 189 11.44 -23.00 10.12
N LEU A 190 11.97 -22.94 8.91
CA LEU A 190 13.14 -23.72 8.51
C LEU A 190 14.35 -23.14 9.26
N VAL A 191 14.53 -23.55 10.50
CA VAL A 191 15.77 -23.30 11.24
C VAL A 191 16.73 -24.42 10.83
N GLY A 192 17.74 -24.09 10.06
CA GLY A 192 18.89 -24.96 9.82
C GLY A 192 18.59 -26.33 9.24
N GLY A 193 17.81 -26.42 8.14
CA GLY A 193 17.67 -27.66 7.39
C GLY A 193 16.91 -28.81 8.08
N LEU A 194 16.44 -28.64 9.31
CA LEU A 194 15.63 -29.62 10.02
C LEU A 194 14.21 -29.07 10.16
N LEU A 195 13.25 -29.81 9.62
CA LEU A 195 11.81 -29.59 9.81
C LEU A 195 11.47 -29.87 11.28
N MET A 196 11.55 -28.85 12.13
CA MET A 196 10.90 -28.95 13.44
C MET A 196 9.45 -28.52 13.30
N TRP A 197 8.59 -29.51 13.23
CA TRP A 197 7.16 -29.37 13.48
C TRP A 197 7.00 -29.07 14.99
N VAL A 198 6.70 -27.84 15.35
CA VAL A 198 6.21 -27.53 16.69
C VAL A 198 4.71 -27.64 16.62
N GLY A 199 4.22 -28.83 16.83
CA GLY A 199 2.84 -29.11 17.16
C GLY A 199 2.81 -29.54 18.62
N ASP A 200 2.10 -28.77 19.40
CA ASP A 200 1.13 -29.17 20.44
C ASP A 200 0.44 -27.94 20.96
#